data_704eeef094be82f3f6014206e64b4efb
#
_entry.id   704eeef094be82f3f6014206e64b4efb
#
_cell.length_a   1.000
_cell.length_b   1.000
_cell.length_c   1.000
_cell.angle_alpha   90.00
_cell.angle_beta   90.00
_cell.angle_gamma   90.00
#
_symmetry.space_group_name_H-M   'P 1'
#
loop_
_entity.id
_entity.type
_entity.pdbx_description
1 polymer ?
#
loop_
_entity_poly.entity_id
_entity_poly.type
_entity_poly.pdbx_seq_one_letter_code
_entity_poly.pdbx_strand_id
1 'polypeptide(L)'
;MNYYKIIADGKFIGVGNSTNMICYQVKHNIILGCSEKKAEYIICDEKLYRADWMLPVNPMSTKYSYTKAEVIAIEEEEYNTLVSAIEKNEEIVIEPETPVEEEPEYVDPNEVITVDYVKSVKIAEMSNTCNKVITNGFDVILSDGNSYHFSLTTQDQLNLITLSSMVANGEEQIPYHADGELCRFYSAEDINIIITTATQFKTYQISYFNALKAYIESLDDMNEISAITYGVEIPAEHQSDVLKVLLAAMATGGETE
;
A
#
# COMPACT_ATOMS: atom_id res chain seq x y z
N MET A 1 -22.33 -13.06 -6.48
CA MET A 1 -21.34 -12.71 -7.53
C MET A 1 -21.40 -11.19 -7.62
N ASN A 2 -20.28 -10.50 -7.80
CA ASN A 2 -20.32 -9.04 -7.90
C ASN A 2 -20.43 -8.66 -9.37
N TYR A 3 -21.31 -7.72 -9.69
CA TYR A 3 -21.61 -7.27 -11.04
C TYR A 3 -21.24 -5.80 -11.18
N TYR A 4 -20.81 -5.40 -12.38
CA TYR A 4 -20.32 -4.06 -12.64
C TYR A 4 -20.71 -3.59 -14.03
N LYS A 5 -20.99 -2.29 -14.20
CA LYS A 5 -21.00 -1.59 -15.48
C LYS A 5 -19.72 -0.78 -15.65
N ILE A 6 -19.25 -0.70 -16.88
CA ILE A 6 -18.03 -0.01 -17.25
C ILE A 6 -18.41 1.21 -18.09
N ILE A 7 -18.04 2.38 -17.62
CA ILE A 7 -18.24 3.66 -18.29
C ILE A 7 -16.85 4.23 -18.57
N ALA A 8 -16.62 4.73 -19.77
CA ALA A 8 -15.39 5.41 -20.10
C ALA A 8 -15.67 6.66 -20.93
N ASP A 9 -15.12 7.80 -20.51
CA ASP A 9 -15.34 9.11 -21.10
C ASP A 9 -16.84 9.43 -21.28
N GLY A 10 -17.66 9.07 -20.27
CA GLY A 10 -19.11 9.28 -20.27
C GLY A 10 -19.91 8.35 -21.17
N LYS A 11 -19.30 7.29 -21.72
CA LYS A 11 -19.96 6.31 -22.58
C LYS A 11 -19.98 4.94 -21.94
N PHE A 12 -21.08 4.24 -22.15
CA PHE A 12 -21.18 2.83 -21.77
C PHE A 12 -20.25 1.98 -22.65
N ILE A 13 -19.39 1.21 -22.01
CA ILE A 13 -18.43 0.33 -22.69
C ILE A 13 -18.85 -1.12 -22.60
N GLY A 14 -19.42 -1.53 -21.47
CA GLY A 14 -19.84 -2.91 -21.27
C GLY A 14 -20.16 -3.21 -19.82
N VAL A 15 -20.42 -4.48 -19.57
CA VAL A 15 -20.64 -5.03 -18.22
C VAL A 15 -19.62 -6.10 -17.92
N GLY A 16 -19.27 -6.23 -16.66
CA GLY A 16 -18.35 -7.24 -16.18
C GLY A 16 -18.79 -7.84 -14.86
N ASN A 17 -18.20 -8.94 -14.50
CA ASN A 17 -18.36 -9.53 -13.19
C ASN A 17 -17.00 -10.05 -12.67
N SER A 18 -16.98 -10.55 -11.46
CA SER A 18 -15.75 -11.05 -10.82
C SER A 18 -15.08 -12.22 -11.56
N THR A 19 -15.67 -12.73 -12.65
CA THR A 19 -15.13 -13.85 -13.43
C THR A 19 -14.50 -13.44 -14.76
N ASN A 20 -14.80 -12.26 -15.29
CA ASN A 20 -14.35 -11.82 -16.62
C ASN A 20 -13.69 -10.43 -16.65
N MET A 21 -13.47 -9.83 -15.49
CA MET A 21 -12.94 -8.48 -15.38
C MET A 21 -11.77 -8.41 -14.38
N ILE A 22 -10.79 -7.58 -14.69
CA ILE A 22 -9.73 -7.17 -13.75
C ILE A 22 -9.76 -5.66 -13.61
N CYS A 23 -9.77 -5.19 -12.37
CA CYS A 23 -9.63 -3.77 -12.06
C CYS A 23 -8.40 -3.59 -11.17
N TYR A 24 -7.43 -2.81 -11.65
CA TYR A 24 -6.27 -2.38 -10.88
C TYR A 24 -6.45 -0.91 -10.51
N GLN A 25 -6.65 -0.64 -9.22
CA GLN A 25 -6.58 0.71 -8.70
C GLN A 25 -5.31 0.85 -7.87
N VAL A 26 -4.26 1.39 -8.47
CA VAL A 26 -2.94 1.52 -7.83
C VAL A 26 -3.01 2.36 -6.56
N LYS A 27 -3.83 3.41 -6.53
CA LYS A 27 -4.03 4.25 -5.33
C LYS A 27 -4.66 3.52 -4.14
N HIS A 28 -5.38 2.43 -4.38
CA HIS A 28 -6.14 1.73 -3.34
C HIS A 28 -5.78 0.25 -3.20
N ASN A 29 -4.81 -0.25 -3.95
CA ASN A 29 -4.41 -1.67 -3.97
C ASN A 29 -5.60 -2.63 -4.18
N ILE A 30 -6.64 -2.20 -4.89
CA ILE A 30 -7.80 -3.04 -5.16
C ILE A 30 -7.54 -3.80 -6.45
N ILE A 31 -7.48 -5.12 -6.33
CA ILE A 31 -7.52 -6.04 -7.47
C ILE A 31 -8.89 -6.71 -7.42
N LEU A 32 -9.76 -6.37 -8.36
CA LEU A 32 -11.06 -7.02 -8.54
C LEU A 32 -10.99 -7.85 -9.80
N GLY A 33 -11.38 -9.11 -9.72
CA GLY A 33 -11.64 -9.85 -10.93
C GLY A 33 -11.06 -11.26 -11.00
N CYS A 34 -11.10 -11.77 -12.21
CA CYS A 34 -10.68 -13.12 -12.58
C CYS A 34 -9.17 -13.21 -12.83
N SER A 35 -8.68 -14.40 -13.14
CA SER A 35 -7.33 -14.56 -13.64
C SER A 35 -7.12 -13.78 -14.94
N GLU A 36 -5.92 -13.27 -15.18
CA GLU A 36 -5.56 -12.53 -16.40
C GLU A 36 -5.99 -13.25 -17.70
N LYS A 37 -5.98 -14.57 -17.71
CA LYS A 37 -6.39 -15.39 -18.88
C LYS A 37 -7.89 -15.36 -19.20
N LYS A 38 -8.73 -14.83 -18.32
CA LYS A 38 -10.19 -14.77 -18.49
C LYS A 38 -10.74 -13.35 -18.54
N ALA A 39 -9.89 -12.33 -18.29
CA ALA A 39 -10.35 -10.97 -18.29
C ALA A 39 -10.66 -10.48 -19.71
N GLU A 40 -11.79 -9.84 -19.90
CA GLU A 40 -12.14 -9.14 -21.13
C GLU A 40 -11.78 -7.67 -21.07
N TYR A 41 -11.76 -7.12 -19.85
CA TYR A 41 -11.45 -5.73 -19.57
C TYR A 41 -10.42 -5.62 -18.46
N ILE A 42 -9.48 -4.71 -18.64
CA ILE A 42 -8.47 -4.36 -17.64
C ILE A 42 -8.54 -2.86 -17.41
N ILE A 43 -8.73 -2.47 -16.16
CA ILE A 43 -8.75 -1.07 -15.75
C ILE A 43 -7.55 -0.81 -14.85
N CYS A 44 -6.72 0.15 -15.25
CA CYS A 44 -5.55 0.54 -14.52
C CYS A 44 -5.52 2.06 -14.43
N ASP A 45 -5.52 2.60 -13.21
CA ASP A 45 -5.49 4.05 -12.96
C ASP A 45 -6.52 4.84 -13.80
N GLU A 46 -7.80 4.43 -13.72
CA GLU A 46 -8.93 5.04 -14.43
C GLU A 46 -8.84 4.93 -15.96
N LYS A 47 -7.88 4.18 -16.49
CA LYS A 47 -7.77 3.89 -17.94
C LYS A 47 -8.26 2.49 -18.22
N LEU A 48 -9.10 2.39 -19.24
CA LEU A 48 -9.65 1.12 -19.70
C LEU A 48 -8.83 0.55 -20.84
N TYR A 49 -8.48 -0.72 -20.72
CA TYR A 49 -7.82 -1.50 -21.76
C TYR A 49 -8.64 -2.74 -22.06
N ARG A 50 -8.83 -3.06 -23.31
CA ARG A 50 -9.36 -4.38 -23.69
C ARG A 50 -8.22 -5.39 -23.61
N ALA A 51 -8.45 -6.48 -22.91
CA ALA A 51 -7.49 -7.57 -22.85
C ALA A 51 -7.37 -8.23 -24.23
N ASP A 52 -6.24 -8.03 -24.89
CA ASP A 52 -5.83 -8.85 -26.01
C ASP A 52 -4.83 -9.87 -25.47
N TRP A 53 -5.23 -11.14 -25.46
CA TRP A 53 -4.46 -12.24 -24.83
C TRP A 53 -3.11 -12.51 -25.45
N MET A 54 -2.85 -11.93 -26.58
CA MET A 54 -1.61 -12.12 -27.31
C MET A 54 -0.53 -11.12 -26.90
N LEU A 55 -0.88 -10.11 -26.10
CA LEU A 55 0.06 -9.09 -25.64
C LEU A 55 0.12 -9.12 -24.12
N PRO A 56 1.33 -9.05 -23.53
CA PRO A 56 1.42 -8.70 -22.14
C PRO A 56 0.65 -7.40 -21.94
N VAL A 57 -0.06 -7.26 -20.81
CA VAL A 57 -0.82 -6.07 -20.45
C VAL A 57 0.07 -4.84 -20.63
N ASN A 58 -0.01 -4.24 -21.83
CA ASN A 58 0.70 -3.03 -22.11
C ASN A 58 -0.29 -1.88 -21.95
N PRO A 59 -0.14 -1.04 -20.90
CA PRO A 59 -0.98 0.13 -20.73
C PRO A 59 -0.92 1.13 -21.87
N MET A 60 -0.07 0.88 -22.86
CA MET A 60 0.13 1.68 -24.05
C MET A 60 -0.55 1.13 -25.32
N SER A 61 -1.45 0.16 -25.21
CA SER A 61 -2.25 -0.27 -26.35
C SER A 61 -3.16 0.87 -26.81
N THR A 62 -2.76 1.55 -27.87
CA THR A 62 -3.42 2.74 -28.41
C THR A 62 -4.81 2.48 -29.02
N LYS A 63 -5.24 1.23 -29.08
CA LYS A 63 -6.48 0.87 -29.75
C LYS A 63 -7.76 1.18 -28.94
N TYR A 64 -7.63 1.33 -27.60
CA TYR A 64 -8.73 1.56 -26.68
C TYR A 64 -8.29 2.39 -25.47
N SER A 65 -7.62 3.53 -25.67
CA SER A 65 -7.29 4.41 -24.55
C SER A 65 -8.42 5.39 -24.30
N TYR A 66 -9.08 5.26 -23.16
CA TYR A 66 -9.99 6.24 -22.63
C TYR A 66 -9.27 7.09 -21.59
N THR A 67 -9.63 8.36 -21.48
CA THR A 67 -9.00 9.27 -20.51
C THR A 67 -9.51 9.05 -19.09
N LYS A 68 -10.75 8.61 -18.96
CA LYS A 68 -11.37 8.31 -17.68
C LYS A 68 -12.28 7.08 -17.82
N ALA A 69 -11.98 6.03 -17.06
CA ALA A 69 -12.80 4.84 -16.98
C ALA A 69 -13.29 4.62 -15.54
N GLU A 70 -14.57 4.38 -15.39
CA GLU A 70 -15.24 4.12 -14.12
C GLU A 70 -15.84 2.73 -14.13
N VAL A 71 -15.73 2.04 -12.99
CA VAL A 71 -16.37 0.75 -12.74
C VAL A 71 -17.38 0.98 -11.65
N ILE A 72 -18.64 0.84 -11.99
CA ILE A 72 -19.74 1.07 -11.08
C ILE A 72 -20.34 -0.28 -10.71
N ALA A 73 -20.43 -0.56 -9.41
CA ALA A 73 -21.12 -1.76 -8.93
C ALA A 73 -22.61 -1.64 -9.20
N ILE A 74 -23.20 -2.73 -9.68
CA ILE A 74 -24.63 -2.79 -10.03
C ILE A 74 -25.22 -4.08 -9.48
N GLU A 75 -26.55 -4.09 -9.35
CA GLU A 75 -27.29 -5.29 -8.95
C GLU A 75 -27.41 -6.29 -10.11
N GLU A 76 -27.67 -7.54 -9.78
CA GLU A 76 -27.79 -8.62 -10.76
C GLU A 76 -28.90 -8.36 -11.79
N GLU A 77 -29.98 -7.74 -11.40
CA GLU A 77 -31.10 -7.41 -12.28
C GLU A 77 -30.71 -6.38 -13.34
N GLU A 78 -29.98 -5.31 -12.94
CA GLU A 78 -29.44 -4.31 -13.87
C GLU A 78 -28.41 -4.93 -14.79
N TYR A 79 -27.52 -5.77 -14.27
CA TYR A 79 -26.54 -6.50 -15.07
C TYR A 79 -27.21 -7.34 -16.18
N ASN A 80 -28.21 -8.14 -15.83
CA ASN A 80 -28.93 -8.99 -16.81
C ASN A 80 -29.67 -8.16 -17.84
N THR A 81 -30.21 -7.00 -17.46
CA THR A 81 -30.88 -6.07 -18.37
C THR A 81 -29.89 -5.51 -19.39
N LEU A 82 -28.72 -5.07 -18.92
CA LEU A 82 -27.65 -4.54 -19.78
C LEU A 82 -27.07 -5.62 -20.72
N VAL A 83 -26.87 -6.85 -20.24
CA VAL A 83 -26.47 -7.99 -21.08
C VAL A 83 -27.47 -8.22 -22.20
N SER A 84 -28.76 -8.22 -21.87
CA SER A 84 -29.85 -8.45 -22.87
C SER A 84 -29.88 -7.31 -23.90
N ALA A 85 -29.65 -6.06 -23.50
CA ALA A 85 -29.58 -4.92 -24.41
C ALA A 85 -28.36 -5.03 -25.36
N ILE A 86 -27.20 -5.45 -24.83
CA ILE A 86 -26.01 -5.70 -25.64
C ILE A 86 -26.25 -6.78 -26.68
N GLU A 87 -26.84 -7.91 -26.28
CA GLU A 87 -27.16 -9.03 -27.20
C GLU A 87 -28.13 -8.63 -28.33
N LYS A 88 -29.05 -7.70 -28.04
CA LYS A 88 -29.99 -7.16 -29.01
C LYS A 88 -29.44 -6.03 -29.85
N ASN A 89 -28.23 -5.59 -29.56
CA ASN A 89 -27.57 -4.42 -30.17
C ASN A 89 -28.39 -3.14 -30.01
N GLU A 90 -29.07 -2.98 -28.86
CA GLU A 90 -29.81 -1.78 -28.49
C GLU A 90 -28.83 -0.71 -28.06
N GLU A 91 -29.09 0.56 -28.41
CA GLU A 91 -28.28 1.68 -27.98
C GLU A 91 -28.50 1.92 -26.48
N ILE A 92 -27.50 1.65 -25.67
CA ILE A 92 -27.51 1.92 -24.23
C ILE A 92 -27.10 3.38 -24.03
N VAL A 93 -28.08 4.25 -23.90
CA VAL A 93 -27.86 5.64 -23.51
C VAL A 93 -27.68 5.66 -22.00
N ILE A 94 -26.49 6.01 -21.55
CA ILE A 94 -26.33 6.42 -20.17
C ILE A 94 -26.93 7.82 -20.11
N GLU A 95 -28.10 7.95 -19.49
CA GLU A 95 -28.52 9.27 -19.03
C GLU A 95 -27.37 9.76 -18.16
N PRO A 96 -26.75 10.93 -18.46
CA PRO A 96 -25.81 11.52 -17.52
C PRO A 96 -26.61 11.54 -16.22
N GLU A 97 -26.10 10.82 -15.21
CA GLU A 97 -26.59 11.05 -13.87
C GLU A 97 -26.53 12.57 -13.76
N THR A 98 -27.70 13.22 -13.75
CA THR A 98 -27.78 14.63 -13.36
C THR A 98 -26.84 14.67 -12.19
N PRO A 99 -25.81 15.56 -12.19
CA PRO A 99 -25.00 15.68 -11.01
C PRO A 99 -26.06 15.77 -9.93
N VAL A 100 -26.24 14.70 -9.16
CA VAL A 100 -26.77 14.85 -7.85
C VAL A 100 -25.78 15.86 -7.37
N GLU A 101 -26.18 17.17 -7.36
CA GLU A 101 -25.55 18.09 -6.45
C GLU A 101 -25.54 17.22 -5.21
N GLU A 102 -24.35 16.67 -4.90
CA GLU A 102 -24.11 16.13 -3.59
C GLU A 102 -24.52 17.31 -2.75
N GLU A 103 -25.81 17.29 -2.36
CA GLU A 103 -26.27 18.16 -1.28
C GLU A 103 -25.20 17.90 -0.27
N PRO A 104 -24.39 18.94 0.05
CA PRO A 104 -23.20 18.77 0.86
C PRO A 104 -23.65 17.84 1.95
N GLU A 105 -23.06 16.63 1.95
CA GLU A 105 -23.47 15.48 2.78
C GLU A 105 -23.87 16.10 4.09
N TYR A 106 -25.22 16.11 4.36
CA TYR A 106 -25.74 16.83 5.52
C TYR A 106 -25.12 16.06 6.68
N VAL A 107 -23.94 16.50 7.04
CA VAL A 107 -23.29 16.09 8.27
C VAL A 107 -24.23 16.64 9.32
N ASP A 108 -25.08 15.75 9.83
CA ASP A 108 -25.96 16.09 10.96
C ASP A 108 -25.04 16.79 11.97
N PRO A 109 -25.26 18.08 12.27
CA PRO A 109 -24.43 18.77 13.24
C PRO A 109 -24.50 18.10 14.61
N ASN A 110 -25.33 17.06 14.77
CA ASN A 110 -25.38 16.14 15.88
C ASN A 110 -24.72 14.77 15.58
N GLU A 111 -24.06 14.59 14.45
CA GLU A 111 -23.19 13.42 14.25
C GLU A 111 -22.03 13.54 15.24
N VAL A 112 -22.26 12.98 16.41
CA VAL A 112 -21.30 13.00 17.52
C VAL A 112 -20.09 12.21 17.03
N ILE A 113 -18.99 12.91 16.73
CA ILE A 113 -17.70 12.26 16.48
C ILE A 113 -17.46 11.33 17.66
N THR A 114 -17.44 10.03 17.40
CA THR A 114 -17.25 9.04 18.44
C THR A 114 -15.77 8.86 18.77
N VAL A 115 -15.46 8.48 20.00
CA VAL A 115 -14.08 8.14 20.40
C VAL A 115 -13.49 7.07 19.47
N ASP A 116 -14.29 6.07 19.09
CA ASP A 116 -13.85 5.00 18.19
C ASP A 116 -13.48 5.51 16.80
N TYR A 117 -14.23 6.49 16.29
CA TYR A 117 -13.86 7.14 15.01
C TYR A 117 -12.52 7.86 15.13
N VAL A 118 -12.31 8.65 16.18
CA VAL A 118 -11.04 9.37 16.42
C VAL A 118 -9.88 8.37 16.56
N LYS A 119 -10.08 7.27 17.30
CA LYS A 119 -9.09 6.18 17.41
C LYS A 119 -8.73 5.61 16.04
N SER A 120 -9.74 5.27 15.24
CA SER A 120 -9.51 4.67 13.91
C SER A 120 -8.72 5.57 12.98
N VAL A 121 -9.06 6.86 12.93
CA VAL A 121 -8.34 7.87 12.14
C VAL A 121 -6.90 8.02 12.63
N LYS A 122 -6.69 8.11 13.94
CA LYS A 122 -5.36 8.26 14.53
C LYS A 122 -4.49 7.01 14.28
N ILE A 123 -5.03 5.82 14.42
CA ILE A 123 -4.33 4.57 14.11
C ILE A 123 -3.92 4.52 12.64
N ALA A 124 -4.81 4.92 11.73
CA ALA A 124 -4.48 4.98 10.29
C ALA A 124 -3.35 5.99 10.00
N GLU A 125 -3.37 7.16 10.64
CA GLU A 125 -2.31 8.16 10.55
C GLU A 125 -0.96 7.59 11.02
N MET A 126 -0.93 6.96 12.19
CA MET A 126 0.27 6.36 12.76
C MET A 126 0.79 5.18 11.93
N SER A 127 -0.11 4.36 11.37
CA SER A 127 0.24 3.28 10.44
C SER A 127 0.93 3.80 9.18
N ASN A 128 0.38 4.84 8.58
CA ASN A 128 0.97 5.49 7.41
C ASN A 128 2.34 6.10 7.73
N THR A 129 2.49 6.67 8.92
CA THR A 129 3.77 7.23 9.38
C THR A 129 4.80 6.13 9.61
N CYS A 130 4.43 5.04 10.26
CA CYS A 130 5.27 3.85 10.43
C CYS A 130 5.78 3.34 9.07
N ASN A 131 4.89 3.17 8.11
CA ASN A 131 5.26 2.72 6.77
C ASN A 131 6.23 3.68 6.07
N LYS A 132 6.01 5.00 6.19
CA LYS A 132 6.93 6.00 5.65
C LYS A 132 8.30 5.92 6.30
N VAL A 133 8.36 5.79 7.63
CA VAL A 133 9.62 5.66 8.38
C VAL A 133 10.36 4.41 7.92
N ILE A 134 9.69 3.27 7.81
CA ILE A 134 10.31 2.02 7.34
C ILE A 134 10.84 2.20 5.92
N THR A 135 10.03 2.70 5.00
CA THR A 135 10.43 2.81 3.58
C THR A 135 11.50 3.85 3.34
N ASN A 136 11.57 4.90 4.17
CA ASN A 136 12.65 5.87 4.14
C ASN A 136 14.00 5.23 4.48
N GLY A 137 14.02 4.17 5.27
CA GLY A 137 15.22 3.40 5.54
C GLY A 137 15.99 3.86 6.76
N PHE A 138 17.29 3.55 6.75
CA PHE A 138 18.16 3.69 7.91
C PHE A 138 19.59 4.07 7.50
N ASP A 139 20.30 4.70 8.43
CA ASP A 139 21.72 4.96 8.31
C ASP A 139 22.51 3.86 9.02
N VAL A 140 23.66 3.48 8.46
CA VAL A 140 24.55 2.47 9.04
C VAL A 140 26.01 2.82 8.77
N ILE A 141 26.87 2.62 9.78
CA ILE A 141 28.32 2.75 9.65
C ILE A 141 28.87 1.39 9.23
N LEU A 142 29.64 1.37 8.14
CA LEU A 142 30.27 0.17 7.61
C LEU A 142 31.73 0.05 8.04
N SER A 143 32.40 -1.02 7.62
CA SER A 143 33.78 -1.33 8.01
C SER A 143 34.80 -0.24 7.63
N ASP A 144 34.49 0.57 6.62
CA ASP A 144 35.32 1.72 6.21
C ASP A 144 35.17 2.94 7.11
N GLY A 145 34.30 2.90 8.12
CA GLY A 145 34.04 3.97 9.09
C GLY A 145 33.10 5.06 8.56
N ASN A 146 32.55 4.93 7.36
CA ASN A 146 31.62 5.91 6.80
C ASN A 146 30.18 5.50 7.06
N SER A 147 29.30 6.51 7.19
CA SER A 147 27.85 6.30 7.31
C SER A 147 27.20 6.30 5.93
N TYR A 148 26.35 5.34 5.70
CA TYR A 148 25.59 5.15 4.45
C TYR A 148 24.12 5.01 4.74
N HIS A 149 23.29 5.60 3.85
CA HIS A 149 21.84 5.47 3.91
C HIS A 149 21.35 4.37 2.97
N PHE A 150 20.43 3.54 3.46
CA PHE A 150 19.77 2.49 2.68
C PHE A 150 18.26 2.59 2.85
N SER A 151 17.55 2.88 1.77
CA SER A 151 16.08 2.79 1.73
C SER A 151 15.63 1.36 2.03
N LEU A 152 14.40 1.25 2.53
CA LEU A 152 13.82 -0.05 2.86
C LEU A 152 12.43 -0.22 2.22
N THR A 153 12.31 0.17 0.94
CA THR A 153 11.11 -0.09 0.15
C THR A 153 10.86 -1.60 0.03
N THR A 154 9.70 -2.00 -0.46
CA THR A 154 9.40 -3.43 -0.69
C THR A 154 10.45 -4.07 -1.60
N GLN A 155 10.94 -3.34 -2.62
CA GLN A 155 11.96 -3.86 -3.51
C GLN A 155 13.29 -4.04 -2.79
N ASP A 156 13.69 -3.08 -1.94
CA ASP A 156 14.94 -3.17 -1.17
C ASP A 156 14.90 -4.33 -0.18
N GLN A 157 13.75 -4.57 0.45
CA GLN A 157 13.57 -5.74 1.32
C GLN A 157 13.76 -7.06 0.57
N LEU A 158 13.29 -7.16 -0.68
CA LEU A 158 13.53 -8.33 -1.54
C LEU A 158 15.00 -8.43 -1.95
N ASN A 159 15.65 -7.31 -2.26
CA ASN A 159 17.09 -7.28 -2.55
C ASN A 159 17.91 -7.79 -1.37
N LEU A 160 17.60 -7.36 -0.14
CA LEU A 160 18.28 -7.83 1.07
C LEU A 160 18.15 -9.34 1.28
N ILE A 161 17.03 -9.97 0.92
CA ILE A 161 16.88 -11.43 0.95
C ILE A 161 17.84 -12.08 -0.05
N THR A 162 17.97 -11.51 -1.24
CA THR A 162 18.93 -11.98 -2.26
C THR A 162 20.36 -11.86 -1.77
N LEU A 163 20.74 -10.70 -1.19
CA LEU A 163 22.06 -10.47 -0.63
C LEU A 163 22.39 -11.46 0.50
N SER A 164 21.43 -11.73 1.38
CA SER A 164 21.57 -12.75 2.43
C SER A 164 21.87 -14.13 1.86
N SER A 165 21.25 -14.49 0.73
CA SER A 165 21.50 -15.75 0.05
C SER A 165 22.91 -15.81 -0.57
N MET A 166 23.39 -14.68 -1.13
CA MET A 166 24.74 -14.59 -1.69
C MET A 166 25.80 -14.76 -0.58
N VAL A 167 25.62 -14.10 0.56
CA VAL A 167 26.50 -14.30 1.73
C VAL A 167 26.49 -15.74 2.20
N ALA A 168 25.32 -16.35 2.31
CA ALA A 168 25.17 -17.75 2.74
C ALA A 168 25.83 -18.75 1.76
N ASN A 169 25.92 -18.41 0.48
CA ASN A 169 26.62 -19.18 -0.54
C ASN A 169 28.15 -18.94 -0.54
N GLY A 170 28.66 -18.07 0.34
CA GLY A 170 30.10 -17.83 0.50
C GLY A 170 30.66 -16.79 -0.49
N GLU A 171 29.84 -15.95 -1.07
CA GLU A 171 30.32 -14.86 -1.91
C GLU A 171 30.99 -13.78 -1.03
N GLU A 172 32.24 -13.41 -1.35
CA GLU A 172 33.03 -12.44 -0.59
C GLU A 172 32.88 -10.99 -1.10
N GLN A 173 32.51 -10.84 -2.37
CA GLN A 173 32.39 -9.57 -3.08
C GLN A 173 30.99 -9.44 -3.68
N ILE A 174 30.12 -8.70 -3.04
CA ILE A 174 28.69 -8.66 -3.36
C ILE A 174 28.33 -7.28 -3.92
N PRO A 175 27.79 -7.17 -5.16
CA PRO A 175 27.45 -5.89 -5.76
C PRO A 175 26.17 -5.35 -5.14
N TYR A 176 26.25 -4.12 -4.63
CA TYR A 176 25.10 -3.39 -4.08
C TYR A 176 25.36 -1.88 -4.13
N HIS A 177 24.41 -1.05 -3.70
CA HIS A 177 24.58 0.39 -3.61
C HIS A 177 23.84 0.97 -2.41
N ALA A 178 24.40 1.97 -1.80
CA ALA A 178 23.69 2.89 -0.90
C ALA A 178 22.90 3.91 -1.72
N ASP A 179 21.94 4.58 -1.08
CA ASP A 179 21.10 5.57 -1.75
C ASP A 179 21.95 6.74 -2.26
N GLY A 180 21.70 7.09 -3.53
CA GLY A 180 22.44 8.15 -4.20
C GLY A 180 23.85 7.79 -4.65
N GLU A 181 24.32 6.55 -4.42
CA GLU A 181 25.64 6.09 -4.83
C GLU A 181 25.59 5.14 -6.04
N LEU A 182 26.73 5.00 -6.69
CA LEU A 182 26.91 4.00 -7.74
C LEU A 182 27.05 2.60 -7.11
N CYS A 183 26.59 1.58 -7.85
CA CYS A 183 26.80 0.19 -7.44
C CYS A 183 28.29 -0.11 -7.28
N ARG A 184 28.65 -0.69 -6.13
CA ARG A 184 30.01 -1.13 -5.81
C ARG A 184 29.99 -2.50 -5.17
N PHE A 185 31.15 -3.10 -5.02
CA PHE A 185 31.30 -4.34 -4.27
C PHE A 185 31.42 -4.06 -2.77
N TYR A 186 30.62 -4.73 -1.99
CA TYR A 186 30.68 -4.77 -0.53
C TYR A 186 31.24 -6.11 -0.07
N SER A 187 31.90 -6.13 1.07
CA SER A 187 32.30 -7.37 1.72
C SER A 187 31.09 -8.12 2.28
N ALA A 188 31.21 -9.44 2.45
CA ALA A 188 30.18 -10.23 3.13
C ALA A 188 29.88 -9.71 4.56
N GLU A 189 30.90 -9.16 5.24
CA GLU A 189 30.76 -8.54 6.57
C GLU A 189 29.88 -7.31 6.50
N ASP A 190 30.15 -6.36 5.58
CA ASP A 190 29.34 -5.14 5.40
C ASP A 190 27.90 -5.49 5.02
N ILE A 191 27.68 -6.45 4.13
CA ILE A 191 26.33 -6.90 3.77
C ILE A 191 25.60 -7.48 5.00
N ASN A 192 26.28 -8.26 5.85
CA ASN A 192 25.67 -8.73 7.09
C ASN A 192 25.31 -7.59 8.07
N ILE A 193 26.15 -6.57 8.16
CA ILE A 193 25.86 -5.36 8.96
C ILE A 193 24.59 -4.68 8.41
N ILE A 194 24.51 -4.47 7.10
CA ILE A 194 23.33 -3.85 6.45
C ILE A 194 22.07 -4.67 6.72
N ILE A 195 22.09 -5.99 6.50
CA ILE A 195 20.94 -6.88 6.69
C ILE A 195 20.50 -6.91 8.16
N THR A 196 21.46 -6.98 9.08
CA THR A 196 21.17 -7.01 10.52
C THR A 196 20.52 -5.72 10.96
N THR A 197 21.10 -4.56 10.58
CA THR A 197 20.57 -3.24 10.89
C THR A 197 19.18 -3.03 10.31
N ALA A 198 18.97 -3.41 9.02
CA ALA A 198 17.67 -3.36 8.36
C ALA A 198 16.60 -4.15 9.11
N THR A 199 16.97 -5.36 9.53
CA THR A 199 16.05 -6.27 10.25
C THR A 199 15.69 -5.71 11.63
N GLN A 200 16.67 -5.23 12.37
CA GLN A 200 16.46 -4.63 13.69
C GLN A 200 15.62 -3.35 13.59
N PHE A 201 15.95 -2.46 12.65
CA PHE A 201 15.21 -1.23 12.40
C PHE A 201 13.74 -1.51 12.07
N LYS A 202 13.48 -2.38 11.10
CA LYS A 202 12.10 -2.76 10.72
C LYS A 202 11.35 -3.40 11.88
N THR A 203 11.98 -4.31 12.60
CA THR A 203 11.35 -4.99 13.74
C THR A 203 11.00 -3.99 14.85
N TYR A 204 11.88 -3.03 15.11
CA TYR A 204 11.61 -1.95 16.05
C TYR A 204 10.39 -1.13 15.63
N GLN A 205 10.35 -0.63 14.39
CA GLN A 205 9.26 0.20 13.90
C GLN A 205 7.90 -0.52 13.97
N ILE A 206 7.86 -1.79 13.58
CA ILE A 206 6.64 -2.61 13.65
C ILE A 206 6.21 -2.84 15.11
N SER A 207 7.16 -3.18 15.99
CA SER A 207 6.87 -3.44 17.40
C SER A 207 6.40 -2.17 18.11
N TYR A 208 7.02 -1.02 17.77
CA TYR A 208 6.64 0.29 18.27
C TYR A 208 5.22 0.66 17.83
N PHE A 209 4.91 0.53 16.53
CA PHE A 209 3.57 0.83 16.02
C PHE A 209 2.49 -0.04 16.66
N ASN A 210 2.74 -1.34 16.86
CA ASN A 210 1.79 -2.23 17.50
C ASN A 210 1.52 -1.81 18.97
N ALA A 211 2.55 -1.38 19.69
CA ALA A 211 2.44 -0.85 21.05
C ALA A 211 1.70 0.50 21.06
N LEU A 212 2.00 1.40 20.10
CA LEU A 212 1.33 2.68 19.94
C LEU A 212 -0.15 2.49 19.65
N LYS A 213 -0.50 1.52 18.79
CA LYS A 213 -1.88 1.16 18.51
C LYS A 213 -2.60 0.70 19.78
N ALA A 214 -2.01 -0.21 20.55
CA ALA A 214 -2.59 -0.67 21.81
C ALA A 214 -2.77 0.49 22.81
N TYR A 215 -1.83 1.42 22.86
CA TYR A 215 -1.95 2.61 23.69
C TYR A 215 -3.10 3.50 23.23
N ILE A 216 -3.24 3.81 21.94
CA ILE A 216 -4.38 4.58 21.39
C ILE A 216 -5.72 3.89 21.71
N GLU A 217 -5.79 2.58 21.56
CA GLU A 217 -7.00 1.79 21.85
C GLU A 217 -7.42 1.86 23.31
N SER A 218 -6.48 2.08 24.24
CA SER A 218 -6.75 2.16 25.69
C SER A 218 -7.26 3.54 26.14
N LEU A 219 -7.12 4.58 25.35
CA LEU A 219 -7.53 5.94 25.69
C LEU A 219 -9.02 6.17 25.42
N ASP A 220 -9.66 7.02 26.23
CA ASP A 220 -11.07 7.38 26.07
C ASP A 220 -11.28 8.89 25.84
N ASP A 221 -10.26 9.72 26.00
CA ASP A 221 -10.32 11.15 25.74
C ASP A 221 -9.88 11.48 24.31
N MET A 222 -10.77 12.11 23.54
CA MET A 222 -10.50 12.48 22.13
C MET A 222 -9.35 13.46 21.98
N ASN A 223 -9.11 14.35 22.95
CA ASN A 223 -8.03 15.33 22.87
C ASN A 223 -6.69 14.64 23.11
N GLU A 224 -6.63 13.69 24.06
CA GLU A 224 -5.45 12.88 24.30
C GLU A 224 -5.11 12.06 23.05
N ILE A 225 -6.09 11.37 22.47
CA ILE A 225 -5.92 10.58 21.23
C ILE A 225 -5.41 11.48 20.10
N SER A 226 -6.02 12.65 19.92
CA SER A 226 -5.67 13.58 18.84
C SER A 226 -4.25 14.14 18.99
N ALA A 227 -3.77 14.31 20.21
CA ALA A 227 -2.45 14.85 20.53
C ALA A 227 -1.30 13.84 20.30
N ILE A 228 -1.61 12.54 20.12
CA ILE A 228 -0.59 11.52 19.90
C ILE A 228 0.14 11.77 18.57
N THR A 229 1.45 11.71 18.64
CA THR A 229 2.35 11.78 17.48
C THR A 229 3.22 10.53 17.41
N TYR A 230 3.72 10.20 16.23
CA TYR A 230 4.67 9.10 16.07
C TYR A 230 5.99 9.43 16.77
N GLY A 231 6.50 8.51 17.57
CA GLY A 231 7.70 8.73 18.40
C GLY A 231 7.40 9.07 19.86
N VAL A 232 6.11 9.17 20.27
CA VAL A 232 5.73 9.36 21.66
C VAL A 232 6.22 8.18 22.52
N GLU A 233 6.58 8.44 23.78
CA GLU A 233 6.91 7.38 24.71
C GLU A 233 5.68 6.51 25.01
N ILE A 234 5.83 5.21 24.84
CA ILE A 234 4.73 4.25 25.06
C ILE A 234 4.77 3.78 26.51
N PRO A 235 3.66 3.84 27.26
CA PRO A 235 3.59 3.28 28.61
C PRO A 235 3.99 1.80 28.65
N ALA A 236 4.70 1.40 29.70
CA ALA A 236 5.32 0.07 29.79
C ALA A 236 4.32 -1.10 29.72
N GLU A 237 3.07 -0.88 30.14
CA GLU A 237 1.97 -1.84 30.07
C GLU A 237 1.53 -2.17 28.63
N HIS A 238 1.78 -1.28 27.67
CA HIS A 238 1.47 -1.48 26.24
C HIS A 238 2.67 -2.00 25.44
N GLN A 239 3.87 -2.03 26.06
CA GLN A 239 5.07 -2.50 25.39
C GLN A 239 5.14 -4.02 25.37
N SER A 240 5.32 -4.62 24.20
CA SER A 240 5.65 -6.04 24.08
C SER A 240 7.05 -6.34 24.65
N ASP A 241 7.30 -7.59 24.99
CA ASP A 241 8.63 -8.01 25.45
C ASP A 241 9.71 -7.76 24.40
N VAL A 242 9.37 -7.90 23.10
CA VAL A 242 10.27 -7.59 21.99
C VAL A 242 10.63 -6.10 21.99
N LEU A 243 9.63 -5.22 22.14
CA LEU A 243 9.89 -3.77 22.15
C LEU A 243 10.76 -3.38 23.36
N LYS A 244 10.50 -3.95 24.53
CA LYS A 244 11.31 -3.69 25.75
C LYS A 244 12.77 -4.07 25.54
N VAL A 245 13.03 -5.23 24.93
CA VAL A 245 14.40 -5.66 24.60
C VAL A 245 15.08 -4.73 23.62
N LEU A 246 14.37 -4.31 22.55
CA LEU A 246 14.90 -3.38 21.57
C LEU A 246 15.20 -2.00 22.15
N LEU A 247 14.31 -1.46 22.98
CA LEU A 247 14.52 -0.19 23.67
C LEU A 247 15.71 -0.25 24.64
N ALA A 248 15.86 -1.36 25.38
CA ALA A 248 17.01 -1.56 26.26
C ALA A 248 18.33 -1.62 25.49
N ALA A 249 18.35 -2.30 24.34
CA ALA A 249 19.53 -2.37 23.48
C ALA A 249 19.92 -0.98 22.91
N MET A 250 18.95 -0.16 22.54
CA MET A 250 19.19 1.21 22.05
C MET A 250 19.74 2.12 23.17
N ALA A 251 19.23 1.96 24.39
CA ALA A 251 19.71 2.77 25.55
C ALA A 251 21.16 2.44 25.91
N THR A 252 21.60 1.18 25.79
CA THR A 252 22.98 0.78 26.08
C THR A 252 23.96 1.06 24.94
N GLY A 253 23.50 1.12 23.69
CA GLY A 253 24.34 1.46 22.53
C GLY A 253 24.71 2.95 22.42
N GLY A 254 24.05 3.84 23.16
CA GLY A 254 24.34 5.29 23.22
C GLY A 254 25.44 5.70 24.23
N GLU A 255 26.01 4.78 25.02
CA GLU A 255 27.00 5.07 26.04
C GLU A 255 28.45 4.75 25.62
N THR A 256 28.70 4.47 24.35
CA THR A 256 30.08 4.29 23.86
C THR A 256 30.48 5.46 22.96
N GLU A 257 30.80 6.60 23.55
CA GLU A 257 31.75 7.56 23.05
C GLU A 257 33.09 7.43 23.85
#